data_47b556169f92898d73181a9aa0a6349e
#
_entry.id   47b556169f92898d73181a9aa0a6349e
#
_cell.length_a   1.000
_cell.length_b   1.000
_cell.length_c   1.000
_cell.angle_alpha   90.00
_cell.angle_beta   90.00
_cell.angle_gamma   90.00
#
_symmetry.space_group_name_H-M   'P 1'
#
loop_
_entity.id
_entity.type
_entity.pdbx_description
1 polymer ?
#
loop_
_entity_poly.entity_id
_entity_poly.type
_entity_poly.pdbx_seq_one_letter_code
_entity_poly.pdbx_strand_id
1 'polypeptide(L)'
;NERPVGPLIENWTQPPLPPSVDLVGRYASVVPFDLKAHSRQLYDLNSSDDAIWDYMPQGPFDSFQAYHDWMAENALGTDPMFHTIVNHETGRAEGVATYLRITPAAGAIEVGFITYSPALQRTRAGTEAMILMMRQAFALGYRRYEWKCNALNQPSRRLAMRLGMSFEGVFRQAAIVKGRNRDTAWYAAIDKDWPNIDSAFTKWLDPANFDAEGMQKVSLSSLTAPLLINIG
;
A
#
# COMPACT_ATOMS: atom_id res chain seq x y z
N ASN A 1 2.66 17.33 -41.05
CA ASN A 1 2.07 17.61 -39.70
C ASN A 1 1.90 16.26 -39.00
N GLU A 2 2.85 15.92 -38.13
CA GLU A 2 2.70 14.76 -37.24
C GLU A 2 1.59 15.08 -36.24
N ARG A 3 0.64 14.15 -36.10
CA ARG A 3 -0.40 14.26 -35.07
C ARG A 3 0.25 14.06 -33.69
N PRO A 4 -0.14 14.82 -32.65
CA PRO A 4 0.39 14.63 -31.31
C PRO A 4 -0.15 13.31 -30.72
N VAL A 5 0.64 12.27 -30.80
CA VAL A 5 0.37 10.94 -30.24
C VAL A 5 1.40 10.64 -29.15
N GLY A 6 1.06 9.75 -28.23
CA GLY A 6 2.00 9.30 -27.18
C GLY A 6 3.24 8.62 -27.79
N PRO A 7 4.38 8.62 -27.08
CA PRO A 7 5.59 7.93 -27.54
C PRO A 7 5.33 6.43 -27.66
N LEU A 8 6.00 5.80 -28.62
CA LEU A 8 5.99 4.36 -28.77
C LEU A 8 6.62 3.70 -27.53
N ILE A 9 6.05 2.57 -27.12
CA ILE A 9 6.63 1.70 -26.11
C ILE A 9 7.21 0.50 -26.84
N GLU A 10 8.51 0.56 -27.08
CA GLU A 10 9.22 -0.51 -27.77
C GLU A 10 9.35 -1.75 -26.88
N ASN A 11 9.24 -2.94 -27.49
CA ASN A 11 9.42 -4.24 -26.81
C ASN A 11 8.53 -4.43 -25.57
N TRP A 12 7.31 -3.85 -25.58
CA TRP A 12 6.37 -4.01 -24.48
C TRP A 12 5.98 -5.48 -24.29
N THR A 13 6.20 -5.98 -23.08
CA THR A 13 5.70 -7.28 -22.62
C THR A 13 4.84 -7.08 -21.39
N GLN A 14 3.69 -7.74 -21.36
CA GLN A 14 2.81 -7.66 -20.20
C GLN A 14 3.48 -8.32 -18.99
N PRO A 15 3.51 -7.65 -17.83
CA PRO A 15 3.96 -8.27 -16.57
C PRO A 15 3.04 -9.44 -16.21
N PRO A 16 3.57 -10.48 -15.51
CA PRO A 16 2.74 -11.55 -14.98
C PRO A 16 1.85 -11.02 -13.85
N LEU A 17 0.82 -11.77 -13.49
CA LEU A 17 0.09 -11.54 -12.25
C LEU A 17 1.05 -11.72 -11.06
N PRO A 18 0.89 -10.94 -9.96
CA PRO A 18 1.71 -11.12 -8.77
C PRO A 18 1.60 -12.57 -8.24
N PRO A 19 2.72 -13.22 -7.94
CA PRO A 19 2.68 -14.54 -7.33
C PRO A 19 2.27 -14.46 -5.85
N SER A 20 1.64 -15.52 -5.35
CA SER A 20 1.33 -15.68 -3.94
C SER A 20 2.57 -16.18 -3.18
N VAL A 21 3.46 -15.26 -2.81
CA VAL A 21 4.74 -15.55 -2.14
C VAL A 21 4.97 -14.58 -0.99
N ASP A 22 5.81 -14.99 -0.05
CA ASP A 22 6.23 -14.14 1.05
C ASP A 22 7.24 -13.10 0.55
N LEU A 23 6.99 -11.83 0.89
CA LEU A 23 7.93 -10.74 0.71
C LEU A 23 8.58 -10.46 2.07
N VAL A 24 9.84 -10.85 2.22
CA VAL A 24 10.54 -10.80 3.50
C VAL A 24 11.47 -9.59 3.55
N GLY A 25 11.21 -8.69 4.49
CA GLY A 25 12.05 -7.55 4.81
C GLY A 25 12.89 -7.76 6.07
N ARG A 26 13.42 -6.67 6.58
CA ARG A 26 14.17 -6.65 7.84
C ARG A 26 13.25 -6.54 9.05
N TYR A 27 12.21 -5.70 8.95
CA TYR A 27 11.31 -5.32 10.04
C TYR A 27 9.92 -5.91 9.89
N ALA A 28 9.56 -6.33 8.67
CA ALA A 28 8.27 -6.92 8.36
C ALA A 28 8.37 -7.99 7.28
N SER A 29 7.40 -8.89 7.27
CA SER A 29 7.07 -9.71 6.11
C SER A 29 5.67 -9.35 5.62
N VAL A 30 5.47 -9.39 4.31
CA VAL A 30 4.17 -9.30 3.66
C VAL A 30 3.89 -10.68 3.08
N VAL A 31 2.98 -11.41 3.71
CA VAL A 31 2.70 -12.81 3.38
C VAL A 31 1.28 -12.95 2.81
N PRO A 32 1.00 -13.94 1.97
CA PRO A 32 -0.37 -14.23 1.55
C PRO A 32 -1.31 -14.34 2.75
N PHE A 33 -2.50 -13.76 2.63
CA PHE A 33 -3.47 -13.83 3.72
C PHE A 33 -3.93 -15.28 3.94
N ASP A 34 -3.85 -15.73 5.18
CA ASP A 34 -4.41 -17.01 5.65
C ASP A 34 -5.51 -16.72 6.66
N LEU A 35 -6.75 -17.14 6.33
CA LEU A 35 -7.92 -16.86 7.14
C LEU A 35 -7.80 -17.46 8.55
N LYS A 36 -7.28 -18.67 8.65
CA LYS A 36 -7.16 -19.40 9.92
C LYS A 36 -6.03 -18.85 10.81
N ALA A 37 -4.90 -18.53 10.19
CA ALA A 37 -3.72 -18.08 10.93
C ALA A 37 -3.80 -16.61 11.34
N HIS A 38 -4.43 -15.75 10.50
CA HIS A 38 -4.28 -14.31 10.64
C HIS A 38 -5.54 -13.59 11.14
N SER A 39 -6.76 -14.08 10.80
CA SER A 39 -7.97 -13.31 11.05
C SER A 39 -8.19 -12.96 12.52
N ARG A 40 -7.88 -13.87 13.45
CA ARG A 40 -8.06 -13.61 14.88
C ARG A 40 -7.10 -12.54 15.40
N GLN A 41 -5.84 -12.60 15.02
CA GLN A 41 -4.83 -11.63 15.43
C GLN A 41 -5.16 -10.22 14.89
N LEU A 42 -5.57 -10.15 13.61
CA LEU A 42 -5.97 -8.90 12.96
C LEU A 42 -7.21 -8.30 13.62
N TYR A 43 -8.23 -9.11 13.92
CA TYR A 43 -9.43 -8.63 14.60
C TYR A 43 -9.12 -8.06 15.98
N ASP A 44 -8.37 -8.81 16.81
CA ASP A 44 -8.05 -8.40 18.18
C ASP A 44 -7.29 -7.07 18.23
N LEU A 45 -6.44 -6.80 17.25
CA LEU A 45 -5.70 -5.53 17.17
C LEU A 45 -6.54 -4.41 16.57
N ASN A 46 -7.36 -4.70 15.56
CA ASN A 46 -8.15 -3.71 14.85
C ASN A 46 -9.39 -3.26 15.65
N SER A 47 -9.91 -4.13 16.53
CA SER A 47 -11.06 -3.80 17.40
C SER A 47 -10.72 -2.83 18.54
N SER A 48 -9.44 -2.48 18.68
CA SER A 48 -9.00 -1.51 19.70
C SER A 48 -9.25 -0.05 19.33
N ASP A 49 -9.52 0.24 18.05
CA ASP A 49 -9.76 1.61 17.54
C ASP A 49 -10.62 1.58 16.28
N ASP A 50 -11.88 1.96 16.41
CA ASP A 50 -12.82 2.01 15.28
C ASP A 50 -12.48 3.07 14.24
N ALA A 51 -11.67 4.08 14.57
CA ALA A 51 -11.28 5.13 13.64
C ALA A 51 -10.48 4.62 12.44
N ILE A 52 -9.85 3.44 12.54
CA ILE A 52 -9.17 2.80 11.39
C ILE A 52 -10.13 2.48 10.24
N TRP A 53 -11.43 2.38 10.50
CA TRP A 53 -12.46 2.05 9.53
C TRP A 53 -13.16 3.26 8.91
N ASP A 54 -12.88 4.49 9.35
CA ASP A 54 -13.59 5.70 8.91
C ASP A 54 -13.57 5.90 7.40
N TYR A 55 -12.46 5.57 6.75
CA TYR A 55 -12.29 5.72 5.31
C TYR A 55 -12.35 4.41 4.53
N MET A 56 -12.63 3.30 5.22
CA MET A 56 -12.73 1.99 4.63
C MET A 56 -14.17 1.68 4.21
N PRO A 57 -14.39 0.94 3.11
CA PRO A 57 -15.74 0.55 2.71
C PRO A 57 -16.39 -0.44 3.67
N GLN A 58 -15.60 -1.25 4.37
CA GLN A 58 -16.02 -2.21 5.39
C GLN A 58 -15.78 -1.67 6.82
N GLY A 59 -16.29 -2.43 7.82
CA GLY A 59 -16.11 -2.15 9.25
C GLY A 59 -16.74 -0.85 9.75
N PRO A 60 -16.65 -0.54 11.06
CA PRO A 60 -16.13 -1.45 12.07
C PRO A 60 -16.96 -2.75 12.18
N PHE A 61 -16.41 -3.76 12.82
CA PHE A 61 -17.04 -5.07 12.99
C PHE A 61 -17.39 -5.32 14.46
N ASP A 62 -18.65 -5.58 14.74
CA ASP A 62 -19.17 -5.75 16.10
C ASP A 62 -18.69 -7.04 16.79
N SER A 63 -18.16 -8.00 16.02
CA SER A 63 -17.67 -9.28 16.54
C SER A 63 -16.58 -9.87 15.67
N PHE A 64 -15.80 -10.78 16.26
CA PHE A 64 -14.84 -11.58 15.50
C PHE A 64 -15.53 -12.39 14.38
N GLN A 65 -16.70 -12.95 14.64
CA GLN A 65 -17.42 -13.72 13.62
C GLN A 65 -17.75 -12.86 12.40
N ALA A 66 -18.27 -11.64 12.61
CA ALA A 66 -18.58 -10.72 11.52
C ALA A 66 -17.32 -10.34 10.71
N TYR A 67 -16.19 -10.10 11.38
CA TYR A 67 -14.91 -9.84 10.71
C TYR A 67 -14.43 -11.06 9.93
N HIS A 68 -14.44 -12.23 10.55
CA HIS A 68 -14.01 -13.49 9.94
C HIS A 68 -14.82 -13.82 8.69
N ASP A 69 -16.15 -13.69 8.76
CA ASP A 69 -17.04 -13.98 7.64
C ASP A 69 -16.80 -13.01 6.48
N TRP A 70 -16.62 -11.72 6.79
CA TRP A 70 -16.26 -10.73 5.77
C TRP A 70 -14.91 -11.06 5.10
N MET A 71 -13.89 -11.47 5.89
CA MET A 71 -12.60 -11.85 5.34
C MET A 71 -12.69 -13.14 4.50
N ALA A 72 -13.49 -14.11 4.94
CA ALA A 72 -13.73 -15.35 4.20
C ALA A 72 -14.38 -15.10 2.83
N GLU A 73 -15.29 -14.14 2.76
CA GLU A 73 -15.98 -13.78 1.52
C GLU A 73 -15.13 -12.93 0.58
N ASN A 74 -14.29 -12.02 1.13
CA ASN A 74 -13.67 -10.96 0.33
C ASN A 74 -12.16 -11.09 0.17
N ALA A 75 -11.46 -11.86 1.04
CA ALA A 75 -10.00 -11.83 1.09
C ALA A 75 -9.31 -13.06 0.48
N LEU A 76 -10.05 -14.03 -0.04
CA LEU A 76 -9.50 -15.28 -0.59
C LEU A 76 -9.40 -15.28 -2.13
N GLY A 77 -9.70 -14.15 -2.76
CA GLY A 77 -9.62 -13.97 -4.21
C GLY A 77 -8.21 -13.59 -4.67
N THR A 78 -8.09 -13.42 -6.00
CA THR A 78 -6.84 -13.02 -6.65
C THR A 78 -6.81 -11.53 -7.05
N ASP A 79 -7.97 -10.85 -7.05
CA ASP A 79 -8.10 -9.40 -7.25
C ASP A 79 -9.40 -8.92 -6.59
N PRO A 80 -9.33 -8.32 -5.40
CA PRO A 80 -8.13 -7.95 -4.64
C PRO A 80 -7.37 -9.17 -4.09
N MET A 81 -6.03 -9.12 -4.18
CA MET A 81 -5.12 -10.13 -3.65
C MET A 81 -4.64 -9.70 -2.26
N PHE A 82 -5.19 -10.31 -1.23
CA PHE A 82 -4.93 -9.92 0.16
C PHE A 82 -3.61 -10.47 0.69
N HIS A 83 -2.89 -9.61 1.41
CA HIS A 83 -1.68 -9.96 2.12
C HIS A 83 -1.78 -9.50 3.58
N THR A 84 -1.15 -10.26 4.45
CA THR A 84 -0.96 -9.92 5.87
C THR A 84 0.41 -9.32 6.07
N ILE A 85 0.49 -8.27 6.88
CA ILE A 85 1.74 -7.69 7.34
C ILE A 85 2.06 -8.27 8.71
N VAL A 86 3.15 -9.01 8.77
CA VAL A 86 3.70 -9.59 10.01
C VAL A 86 4.86 -8.71 10.47
N ASN A 87 4.73 -8.16 11.68
CA ASN A 87 5.78 -7.36 12.30
C ASN A 87 6.82 -8.28 12.93
N HIS A 88 8.11 -8.16 12.56
CA HIS A 88 9.17 -9.04 13.06
C HIS A 88 9.50 -8.82 14.53
N GLU A 89 9.23 -7.63 15.07
CA GLU A 89 9.46 -7.34 16.47
C GLU A 89 8.49 -8.09 17.39
N THR A 90 7.24 -8.24 16.97
CA THR A 90 6.19 -8.90 17.75
C THR A 90 5.89 -10.33 17.29
N GLY A 91 6.29 -10.70 16.07
CA GLY A 91 5.92 -11.95 15.42
C GLY A 91 4.43 -12.05 15.06
N ARG A 92 3.66 -10.94 15.11
CA ARG A 92 2.20 -10.92 14.97
C ARG A 92 1.76 -10.35 13.63
N ALA A 93 0.60 -10.81 13.18
CA ALA A 93 -0.16 -10.21 12.09
C ALA A 93 -0.78 -8.88 12.57
N GLU A 94 -0.28 -7.74 12.08
CA GLU A 94 -0.65 -6.41 12.58
C GLU A 94 -1.30 -5.51 11.52
N GLY A 95 -1.35 -5.94 10.29
CA GLY A 95 -1.97 -5.18 9.21
C GLY A 95 -2.30 -6.01 7.99
N VAL A 96 -3.07 -5.40 7.10
CA VAL A 96 -3.47 -5.94 5.80
C VAL A 96 -3.17 -4.93 4.72
N ALA A 97 -2.76 -5.41 3.56
CA ALA A 97 -2.71 -4.66 2.32
C ALA A 97 -3.03 -5.57 1.14
N THR A 98 -3.45 -5.01 0.03
CA THR A 98 -3.79 -5.81 -1.16
C THR A 98 -3.13 -5.26 -2.40
N TYR A 99 -2.86 -6.14 -3.37
CA TYR A 99 -2.87 -5.71 -4.77
C TYR A 99 -4.28 -5.80 -5.31
N LEU A 100 -4.69 -4.82 -6.07
CA LEU A 100 -6.01 -4.81 -6.69
C LEU A 100 -5.98 -4.04 -8.01
N ARG A 101 -7.07 -4.16 -8.80
CA ARG A 101 -7.15 -3.56 -10.13
C ARG A 101 -5.89 -3.88 -10.94
N ILE A 102 -5.51 -5.15 -10.89
CA ILE A 102 -4.33 -5.68 -11.55
C ILE A 102 -4.61 -5.72 -13.05
N THR A 103 -3.91 -4.86 -13.81
CA THR A 103 -4.15 -4.68 -15.25
C THR A 103 -2.84 -4.88 -16.03
N PRO A 104 -2.41 -6.13 -16.26
CA PRO A 104 -1.15 -6.43 -16.96
C PRO A 104 -1.08 -5.80 -18.35
N ALA A 105 -2.19 -5.76 -19.08
CA ALA A 105 -2.24 -5.18 -20.43
C ALA A 105 -1.84 -3.69 -20.45
N ALA A 106 -2.13 -2.95 -19.39
CA ALA A 106 -1.69 -1.57 -19.20
C ALA A 106 -0.38 -1.45 -18.41
N GLY A 107 0.08 -2.54 -17.81
CA GLY A 107 1.20 -2.55 -16.86
C GLY A 107 0.90 -1.76 -15.60
N ALA A 108 -0.35 -1.74 -15.15
CA ALA A 108 -0.77 -1.01 -13.95
C ALA A 108 -1.23 -1.96 -12.84
N ILE A 109 -0.91 -1.60 -11.60
CA ILE A 109 -1.31 -2.32 -10.39
C ILE A 109 -1.52 -1.31 -9.26
N GLU A 110 -2.55 -1.51 -8.45
CA GLU A 110 -2.87 -0.67 -7.31
C GLU A 110 -2.58 -1.39 -6.01
N VAL A 111 -2.09 -0.65 -5.00
CA VAL A 111 -2.11 -1.08 -3.61
C VAL A 111 -3.29 -0.42 -2.89
N GLY A 112 -4.05 -1.22 -2.13
CA GLY A 112 -5.21 -0.70 -1.40
C GLY A 112 -5.68 -1.62 -0.29
N PHE A 113 -6.89 -1.38 0.21
CA PHE A 113 -7.42 -2.04 1.40
C PHE A 113 -6.43 -2.04 2.58
N ILE A 114 -5.58 -1.01 2.66
CA ILE A 114 -4.53 -0.91 3.68
C ILE A 114 -5.20 -0.63 5.02
N THR A 115 -5.13 -1.63 5.89
CA THR A 115 -5.66 -1.54 7.25
C THR A 115 -4.52 -1.86 8.22
N TYR A 116 -4.07 -0.84 8.94
CA TYR A 116 -3.02 -0.97 9.95
C TYR A 116 -3.64 -0.89 11.34
N SER A 117 -3.36 -1.87 12.17
CA SER A 117 -3.66 -1.76 13.59
C SER A 117 -2.94 -0.55 14.19
N PRO A 118 -3.44 0.02 15.31
CA PRO A 118 -2.74 1.10 16.00
C PRO A 118 -1.26 0.77 16.31
N ALA A 119 -0.95 -0.49 16.58
CA ALA A 119 0.41 -0.96 16.85
C ALA A 119 1.35 -0.86 15.64
N LEU A 120 0.84 -1.09 14.42
CA LEU A 120 1.64 -1.03 13.20
C LEU A 120 1.79 0.39 12.64
N GLN A 121 0.86 1.29 12.99
CA GLN A 121 0.88 2.66 12.48
C GLN A 121 2.16 3.39 12.91
N ARG A 122 2.75 4.16 11.97
CA ARG A 122 3.97 4.98 12.16
C ARG A 122 5.23 4.18 12.52
N THR A 123 5.23 2.86 12.30
CA THR A 123 6.39 2.01 12.55
C THR A 123 7.27 1.85 11.31
N ARG A 124 8.51 1.38 11.51
CA ARG A 124 9.39 0.94 10.43
C ARG A 124 8.79 -0.24 9.68
N ALA A 125 8.22 -1.20 10.42
CA ALA A 125 7.58 -2.39 9.87
C ALA A 125 6.44 -2.03 8.90
N GLY A 126 5.54 -1.12 9.30
CA GLY A 126 4.46 -0.67 8.43
C GLY A 126 4.94 0.07 7.18
N THR A 127 6.03 0.82 7.27
CA THR A 127 6.63 1.49 6.12
C THR A 127 7.33 0.49 5.20
N GLU A 128 8.13 -0.44 5.75
CA GLU A 128 8.81 -1.46 4.97
C GLU A 128 7.84 -2.38 4.22
N ALA A 129 6.72 -2.72 4.82
CA ALA A 129 5.68 -3.52 4.17
C ALA A 129 5.22 -2.89 2.84
N MET A 130 4.97 -1.57 2.80
CA MET A 130 4.61 -0.88 1.56
C MET A 130 5.77 -0.83 0.56
N ILE A 131 7.00 -0.66 1.05
CA ILE A 131 8.21 -0.70 0.22
C ILE A 131 8.36 -2.08 -0.45
N LEU A 132 8.16 -3.17 0.29
CA LEU A 132 8.25 -4.54 -0.23
C LEU A 132 7.23 -4.76 -1.36
N MET A 133 5.98 -4.35 -1.16
CA MET A 133 4.95 -4.47 -2.19
C MET A 133 5.29 -3.63 -3.44
N MET A 134 5.75 -2.41 -3.28
CA MET A 134 6.15 -1.58 -4.41
C MET A 134 7.34 -2.18 -5.17
N ARG A 135 8.35 -2.69 -4.47
CA ARG A 135 9.50 -3.40 -5.05
C ARG A 135 9.07 -4.61 -5.86
N GLN A 136 8.17 -5.43 -5.32
CA GLN A 136 7.63 -6.59 -6.02
C GLN A 136 6.90 -6.19 -7.31
N ALA A 137 6.06 -5.18 -7.28
CA ALA A 137 5.33 -4.72 -8.45
C ALA A 137 6.27 -4.27 -9.57
N PHE A 138 7.28 -3.44 -9.29
CA PHE A 138 8.24 -2.99 -10.30
C PHE A 138 9.18 -4.12 -10.75
N ALA A 139 9.57 -5.04 -9.86
CA ALA A 139 10.37 -6.21 -10.22
C ALA A 139 9.64 -7.16 -11.19
N LEU A 140 8.31 -7.24 -11.12
CA LEU A 140 7.48 -7.99 -12.06
C LEU A 140 7.33 -7.30 -13.42
N GLY A 141 7.75 -6.03 -13.55
CA GLY A 141 7.67 -5.28 -14.81
C GLY A 141 6.43 -4.39 -14.93
N TYR A 142 5.66 -4.19 -13.86
CA TYR A 142 4.62 -3.17 -13.87
C TYR A 142 5.26 -1.80 -14.05
N ARG A 143 4.66 -0.98 -14.91
CA ARG A 143 5.17 0.36 -15.23
C ARG A 143 4.51 1.46 -14.41
N ARG A 144 3.42 1.13 -13.67
CA ARG A 144 2.62 2.06 -12.90
C ARG A 144 2.10 1.39 -11.64
N TYR A 145 2.43 1.97 -10.49
CA TYR A 145 1.97 1.56 -9.18
C TYR A 145 1.05 2.65 -8.61
N GLU A 146 -0.20 2.31 -8.33
CA GLU A 146 -1.26 3.24 -7.97
C GLU A 146 -1.63 3.19 -6.49
N TRP A 147 -2.06 4.34 -5.99
CA TRP A 147 -2.63 4.49 -4.66
C TRP A 147 -3.84 5.41 -4.73
N LYS A 148 -4.98 4.98 -4.16
CA LYS A 148 -6.21 5.74 -4.12
C LYS A 148 -6.73 5.80 -2.69
N CYS A 149 -7.13 6.98 -2.24
CA CYS A 149 -7.72 7.15 -0.93
C CYS A 149 -8.84 8.19 -0.93
N ASN A 150 -9.66 8.20 0.11
CA ASN A 150 -10.57 9.31 0.34
C ASN A 150 -9.76 10.60 0.43
N ALA A 151 -10.18 11.65 -0.28
CA ALA A 151 -9.47 12.93 -0.33
C ALA A 151 -9.34 13.60 1.05
N LEU A 152 -10.21 13.25 2.01
CA LEU A 152 -10.16 13.70 3.40
C LEU A 152 -9.20 12.87 4.26
N ASN A 153 -8.74 11.69 3.81
CA ASN A 153 -7.83 10.83 4.56
C ASN A 153 -6.39 11.36 4.51
N GLN A 154 -6.10 12.38 5.31
CA GLN A 154 -4.78 13.02 5.35
C GLN A 154 -3.62 12.07 5.72
N PRO A 155 -3.78 11.11 6.67
CA PRO A 155 -2.75 10.11 6.93
C PRO A 155 -2.38 9.29 5.69
N SER A 156 -3.37 8.81 4.94
CA SER A 156 -3.15 8.04 3.71
C SER A 156 -2.50 8.87 2.59
N ARG A 157 -2.96 10.11 2.39
CA ARG A 157 -2.36 11.06 1.44
C ARG A 157 -0.88 11.29 1.75
N ARG A 158 -0.55 11.57 3.03
CA ARG A 158 0.83 11.77 3.47
C ARG A 158 1.69 10.52 3.29
N LEU A 159 1.12 9.33 3.53
CA LEU A 159 1.85 8.07 3.34
C LEU A 159 2.18 7.84 1.85
N ALA A 160 1.24 8.06 0.94
CA ALA A 160 1.49 7.95 -0.49
C ALA A 160 2.66 8.85 -0.95
N MET A 161 2.63 10.14 -0.58
CA MET A 161 3.72 11.07 -0.89
C MET A 161 5.04 10.69 -0.21
N ARG A 162 4.98 10.22 1.04
CA ARG A 162 6.16 9.73 1.77
C ARG A 162 6.80 8.52 1.07
N LEU A 163 6.03 7.73 0.36
CA LEU A 163 6.51 6.63 -0.49
C LEU A 163 6.93 7.09 -1.89
N GLY A 164 7.05 8.38 -2.15
CA GLY A 164 7.50 8.91 -3.44
C GLY A 164 6.43 8.87 -4.54
N MET A 165 5.16 8.66 -4.19
CA MET A 165 4.08 8.65 -5.17
C MET A 165 3.56 10.07 -5.39
N SER A 166 3.58 10.54 -6.63
CA SER A 166 3.11 11.87 -7.02
C SER A 166 1.58 11.94 -7.05
N PHE A 167 1.04 13.07 -6.60
CA PHE A 167 -0.39 13.35 -6.69
C PHE A 167 -0.81 13.60 -8.14
N GLU A 168 -1.92 13.01 -8.57
CA GLU A 168 -2.41 13.15 -9.95
C GLU A 168 -3.76 13.86 -10.04
N GLY A 169 -4.49 13.98 -8.93
CA GLY A 169 -5.75 14.69 -8.92
C GLY A 169 -6.78 14.14 -7.96
N VAL A 170 -7.95 14.78 -7.91
CA VAL A 170 -9.11 14.33 -7.14
C VAL A 170 -10.28 14.09 -8.08
N PHE A 171 -10.81 12.87 -8.03
CA PHE A 171 -12.09 12.55 -8.64
C PHE A 171 -13.20 12.95 -7.68
N ARG A 172 -13.93 14.01 -8.00
CA ARG A 172 -15.04 14.49 -7.19
C ARG A 172 -16.25 13.55 -7.33
N GLN A 173 -16.94 13.29 -6.22
CA GLN A 173 -18.11 12.40 -6.17
C GLN A 173 -17.85 11.03 -6.80
N ALA A 174 -16.64 10.50 -6.59
CA ALA A 174 -16.17 9.26 -7.21
C ALA A 174 -16.92 8.02 -6.69
N ALA A 175 -17.42 8.07 -5.46
CA ALA A 175 -18.14 6.95 -4.85
C ALA A 175 -19.06 7.43 -3.73
N ILE A 176 -19.97 6.53 -3.33
CA ILE A 176 -20.74 6.63 -2.08
C ILE A 176 -20.28 5.48 -1.18
N VAL A 177 -19.74 5.81 -0.01
CA VAL A 177 -19.23 4.85 0.96
C VAL A 177 -19.92 5.08 2.30
N LYS A 178 -20.55 4.05 2.86
CA LYS A 178 -21.32 4.13 4.12
C LYS A 178 -22.33 5.31 4.12
N GLY A 179 -23.02 5.50 2.99
CA GLY A 179 -23.98 6.58 2.79
C GLY A 179 -23.40 7.98 2.66
N ARG A 180 -22.07 8.13 2.57
CA ARG A 180 -21.38 9.42 2.47
C ARG A 180 -20.71 9.59 1.11
N ASN A 181 -20.65 10.83 0.63
CA ASN A 181 -19.85 11.17 -0.55
C ASN A 181 -18.37 10.88 -0.31
N ARG A 182 -17.73 10.28 -1.29
CA ARG A 182 -16.27 10.07 -1.33
C ARG A 182 -15.70 10.71 -2.58
N ASP A 183 -14.97 11.80 -2.39
CA ASP A 183 -14.01 12.27 -3.36
C ASP A 183 -12.74 11.43 -3.21
N THR A 184 -12.14 11.03 -4.33
CA THR A 184 -10.99 10.12 -4.31
C THR A 184 -9.74 10.83 -4.83
N ALA A 185 -8.73 10.92 -3.98
CA ALA A 185 -7.39 11.40 -4.35
C ALA A 185 -6.59 10.25 -4.96
N TRP A 186 -5.91 10.54 -6.07
CA TRP A 186 -5.10 9.61 -6.86
C TRP A 186 -3.62 9.95 -6.75
N TYR A 187 -2.82 8.92 -6.56
CA TYR A 187 -1.36 8.99 -6.52
C TYR A 187 -0.78 7.85 -7.34
N ALA A 188 0.38 8.07 -7.95
CA ALA A 188 1.12 7.02 -8.64
C ALA A 188 2.63 7.23 -8.54
N ALA A 189 3.36 6.11 -8.62
CA ALA A 189 4.75 6.05 -9.02
C ALA A 189 4.82 5.31 -10.35
N ILE A 190 5.74 5.74 -11.23
CA ILE A 190 5.94 5.11 -12.53
C ILE A 190 7.36 4.50 -12.64
N ASP A 191 7.54 3.60 -13.58
CA ASP A 191 8.80 2.90 -13.83
C ASP A 191 10.01 3.82 -14.03
N LYS A 192 9.78 5.00 -14.62
CA LYS A 192 10.83 6.01 -14.85
C LYS A 192 11.31 6.66 -13.54
N ASP A 193 10.44 6.80 -12.56
CA ASP A 193 10.75 7.41 -11.26
C ASP A 193 11.29 6.36 -10.28
N TRP A 194 10.98 5.09 -10.53
CA TRP A 194 11.24 3.97 -9.63
C TRP A 194 12.72 3.85 -9.18
N PRO A 195 13.73 3.94 -10.04
CA PRO A 195 15.13 3.79 -9.60
C PRO A 195 15.53 4.80 -8.50
N ASN A 196 15.04 6.04 -8.59
CA ASN A 196 15.31 7.07 -7.59
C ASN A 196 14.52 6.82 -6.31
N ILE A 197 13.28 6.38 -6.42
CA ILE A 197 12.42 6.04 -5.28
C ILE A 197 13.04 4.85 -4.52
N ASP A 198 13.45 3.78 -5.19
CA ASP A 198 14.07 2.62 -4.54
C ASP A 198 15.42 2.94 -3.91
N SER A 199 16.19 3.84 -4.50
CA SER A 199 17.41 4.38 -3.89
C SER A 199 17.12 5.11 -2.58
N ALA A 200 16.05 5.91 -2.52
CA ALA A 200 15.60 6.57 -1.29
C ALA A 200 15.15 5.55 -0.23
N PHE A 201 14.44 4.50 -0.63
CA PHE A 201 14.04 3.40 0.25
C PHE A 201 15.24 2.66 0.83
N THR A 202 16.22 2.34 0.00
CA THR A 202 17.43 1.64 0.42
C THR A 202 18.22 2.46 1.45
N LYS A 203 18.38 3.76 1.22
CA LYS A 203 19.00 4.68 2.18
C LYS A 203 18.22 4.77 3.49
N TRP A 204 16.88 4.84 3.40
CA TRP A 204 16.06 4.97 4.60
C TRP A 204 16.04 3.69 5.43
N LEU A 205 16.00 2.50 4.80
CA LEU A 205 15.99 1.20 5.48
C LEU A 205 17.36 0.78 6.04
N ASP A 206 18.43 1.52 5.73
CA ASP A 206 19.74 1.24 6.32
C ASP A 206 19.65 1.29 7.85
N PRO A 207 20.10 0.25 8.58
CA PRO A 207 20.10 0.26 10.04
C PRO A 207 20.84 1.47 10.63
N ALA A 208 21.89 1.96 9.96
CA ALA A 208 22.63 3.14 10.39
C ALA A 208 21.81 4.43 10.37
N ASN A 209 20.65 4.44 9.67
CA ASN A 209 19.71 5.56 9.66
C ASN A 209 18.88 5.66 10.94
N PHE A 210 18.97 4.70 11.84
CA PHE A 210 18.20 4.69 13.09
C PHE A 210 19.15 4.74 14.29
N ASP A 211 18.71 5.43 15.35
CA ASP A 211 19.43 5.43 16.63
C ASP A 211 19.04 4.20 17.49
N ALA A 212 19.56 4.17 18.72
CA ALA A 212 19.31 3.07 19.65
C ALA A 212 17.83 2.96 20.07
N GLU A 213 17.10 4.07 20.06
CA GLU A 213 15.69 4.18 20.35
C GLU A 213 14.82 3.90 19.11
N GLY A 214 15.44 3.63 17.95
CA GLY A 214 14.76 3.32 16.69
C GLY A 214 14.24 4.55 15.95
N MET A 215 14.66 5.77 16.33
CA MET A 215 14.28 7.00 15.65
C MET A 215 15.13 7.21 14.40
N GLN A 216 14.47 7.59 13.30
CA GLN A 216 15.15 7.87 12.04
C GLN A 216 16.01 9.14 12.11
N LYS A 217 17.26 9.08 11.70
CA LYS A 217 18.16 10.24 11.56
C LYS A 217 17.81 11.09 10.34
N VAL A 218 17.47 10.42 9.23
CA VAL A 218 17.00 11.04 8.00
C VAL A 218 15.61 10.50 7.71
N SER A 219 14.64 11.40 7.51
CA SER A 219 13.27 10.98 7.25
C SER A 219 13.10 10.47 5.82
N LEU A 220 12.23 9.46 5.63
CA LEU A 220 11.90 9.01 4.27
C LEU A 220 11.31 10.16 3.44
N SER A 221 10.46 11.00 4.05
CA SER A 221 9.87 12.14 3.35
C SER A 221 10.91 13.12 2.83
N SER A 222 12.04 13.36 3.54
CA SER A 222 13.09 14.24 3.04
C SER A 222 13.85 13.65 1.86
N LEU A 223 13.90 12.32 1.75
CA LEU A 223 14.52 11.63 0.63
C LEU A 223 13.62 11.55 -0.61
N THR A 224 12.31 11.44 -0.41
CA THR A 224 11.34 11.25 -1.49
C THR A 224 10.68 12.55 -1.97
N ALA A 225 10.56 13.57 -1.13
CA ALA A 225 9.92 14.84 -1.52
C ALA A 225 10.53 15.49 -2.77
N PRO A 226 11.87 15.48 -2.99
CA PRO A 226 12.45 16.01 -4.21
C PRO A 226 12.10 15.22 -5.49
N LEU A 227 11.57 14.00 -5.34
CA LEU A 227 11.20 13.12 -6.45
C LEU A 227 9.74 13.30 -6.88
N LEU A 228 8.94 14.01 -6.07
CA LEU A 228 7.53 14.21 -6.36
C LEU A 228 7.36 15.25 -7.49
N ILE A 229 6.60 14.89 -8.52
CA ILE A 229 6.26 15.80 -9.62
C ILE A 229 5.15 16.76 -9.19
N ASN A 230 4.25 16.30 -8.33
CA ASN A 230 3.14 17.09 -7.81
C ASN A 230 2.77 16.62 -6.40
N ILE A 231 2.45 17.57 -5.54
CA ILE A 231 2.11 17.31 -4.12
C ILE A 231 0.62 17.54 -3.78
N GLY A 232 -0.16 18.11 -4.67
CA GLY A 232 -1.61 18.34 -4.51
C GLY A 232 -1.97 19.61 -3.76
#